data_ad5341bcc74e3da3b2ca6d97e849b5a4
#
_entry.id   ad5341bcc74e3da3b2ca6d97e849b5a4
#
_cell.length_a   1.000
_cell.length_b   1.000
_cell.length_c   1.000
_cell.angle_alpha   90.00
_cell.angle_beta   90.00
_cell.angle_gamma   90.00
#
_symmetry.space_group_name_H-M   'P 1'
#
loop_
_entity.id
_entity.type
_entity.pdbx_description
1 polymer ?
#
loop_
_entity_poly.entity_id
_entity_poly.type
_entity_poly.pdbx_seq_one_letter_code
_entity_poly.pdbx_strand_id
1 'polypeptide(L)'
;MKNKNKGFTLVELIVVVTILAILVGILAPTYTKYVERSRESTDLANIKTAYDKVVIETSIEGKDNVTEVVYLKQKIDKWQSSNTVTIAGISHSNDEPDTVNWIGYPVANGKCEVSMKDTGILFEWKTGDGTNTSTYWFDVNENFEDLLWNSDALNGVKNTFEIDSQCPNSSMVPKITAGLSNNSLLKKGTWAYYGSPNKSDTTKRWFVWTSVDTKNIGSNKEIPVIVRSADGKFYVSKSETATRKKDNQTYYAIADKVTVNPDVMTNVVNNNIKVCNTLQEAYDAYAKYLKKDYPYYKNTLS
;
A
#
# COMPACT_ATOMS: atom_id res chain seq x y z
N MET A 1 44.51 44.55 47.33
CA MET A 1 44.26 44.50 45.85
C MET A 1 42.81 44.15 45.61
N LYS A 2 42.02 45.04 44.98
CA LYS A 2 40.63 44.85 44.71
C LYS A 2 40.48 44.22 43.31
N ASN A 3 40.19 42.91 43.22
CA ASN A 3 39.90 42.26 41.96
C ASN A 3 38.65 42.87 41.31
N LYS A 4 38.84 43.60 40.21
CA LYS A 4 37.72 44.08 39.39
C LYS A 4 37.27 42.90 38.54
N ASN A 5 36.20 42.24 38.96
CA ASN A 5 35.50 41.29 38.12
C ASN A 5 34.93 42.08 36.93
N LYS A 6 35.49 41.87 35.73
CA LYS A 6 34.93 42.42 34.48
C LYS A 6 33.69 41.59 34.13
N GLY A 7 32.50 42.17 34.25
CA GLY A 7 31.26 41.55 33.81
C GLY A 7 31.22 41.53 32.27
N PHE A 8 30.53 40.55 31.72
CA PHE A 8 30.23 40.47 30.27
C PHE A 8 29.35 41.65 29.83
N THR A 9 29.68 42.21 28.69
CA THR A 9 28.83 43.24 28.11
C THR A 9 27.62 42.61 27.37
N LEU A 10 26.52 43.34 27.32
CA LEU A 10 25.30 42.89 26.64
C LEU A 10 25.55 42.58 25.15
N VAL A 11 26.44 43.32 24.51
CA VAL A 11 26.83 43.12 23.10
C VAL A 11 27.59 41.82 22.91
N GLU A 12 28.54 41.47 23.78
CA GLU A 12 29.27 40.20 23.75
C GLU A 12 28.30 38.99 23.86
N LEU A 13 27.29 39.10 24.74
CA LEU A 13 26.29 38.08 24.89
C LEU A 13 25.44 37.91 23.62
N ILE A 14 24.94 39.02 23.02
CA ILE A 14 24.13 38.99 21.81
C ILE A 14 24.92 38.36 20.64
N VAL A 15 26.18 38.74 20.46
CA VAL A 15 27.03 38.21 19.39
C VAL A 15 27.20 36.69 19.55
N VAL A 16 27.46 36.20 20.76
CA VAL A 16 27.62 34.76 21.02
C VAL A 16 26.34 33.99 20.73
N VAL A 17 25.19 34.45 21.25
CA VAL A 17 23.93 33.75 21.00
C VAL A 17 23.52 33.77 19.53
N THR A 18 23.83 34.85 18.81
CA THR A 18 23.56 34.93 17.37
C THR A 18 24.39 33.91 16.58
N ILE A 19 25.69 33.81 16.88
CA ILE A 19 26.56 32.81 16.24
C ILE A 19 26.08 31.39 16.55
N LEU A 20 25.75 31.10 17.81
CA LEU A 20 25.21 29.79 18.21
C LEU A 20 23.88 29.48 17.49
N ALA A 21 22.97 30.44 17.38
CA ALA A 21 21.71 30.25 16.67
C ALA A 21 21.90 29.90 15.19
N ILE A 22 22.83 30.57 14.51
CA ILE A 22 23.17 30.30 13.11
C ILE A 22 23.77 28.88 12.98
N LEU A 23 24.73 28.53 13.85
CA LEU A 23 25.35 27.20 13.82
C LEU A 23 24.34 26.09 14.06
N VAL A 24 23.48 26.22 15.08
CA VAL A 24 22.43 25.26 15.36
C VAL A 24 21.43 25.16 14.20
N GLY A 25 21.02 26.30 13.62
CA GLY A 25 20.11 26.32 12.49
C GLY A 25 20.59 25.54 11.27
N ILE A 26 21.90 25.50 11.01
CA ILE A 26 22.51 24.75 9.91
C ILE A 26 22.75 23.29 10.27
N LEU A 27 23.21 23.03 11.49
CA LEU A 27 23.64 21.69 11.91
C LEU A 27 22.47 20.77 12.31
N ALA A 28 21.39 21.32 12.87
CA ALA A 28 20.29 20.51 13.37
C ALA A 28 19.63 19.61 12.29
N PRO A 29 19.27 20.10 11.09
CA PRO A 29 18.68 19.25 10.07
C PRO A 29 19.65 18.18 9.52
N THR A 30 20.94 18.49 9.49
CA THR A 30 21.97 17.52 9.07
C THR A 30 22.16 16.43 10.12
N TYR A 31 22.21 16.82 11.40
CA TYR A 31 22.37 15.90 12.51
C TYR A 31 21.19 14.91 12.59
N THR A 32 19.95 15.39 12.45
CA THR A 32 18.77 14.52 12.47
C THR A 32 18.81 13.47 11.37
N LYS A 33 19.27 13.82 10.15
CA LYS A 33 19.46 12.87 9.05
C LYS A 33 20.50 11.79 9.38
N TYR A 34 21.62 12.16 9.99
CA TYR A 34 22.64 11.19 10.38
C TYR A 34 22.13 10.22 11.47
N VAL A 35 21.41 10.75 12.45
CA VAL A 35 20.81 9.92 13.51
C VAL A 35 19.81 8.93 12.91
N GLU A 36 18.97 9.38 11.96
CA GLU A 36 17.99 8.52 11.34
C GLU A 36 18.64 7.41 10.49
N ARG A 37 19.64 7.74 9.69
CA ARG A 37 20.43 6.73 8.94
C ARG A 37 21.08 5.69 9.85
N SER A 38 21.54 6.10 11.04
CA SER A 38 22.08 5.17 12.03
C SER A 38 21.00 4.23 12.58
N ARG A 39 19.77 4.73 12.81
CA ARG A 39 18.64 3.91 13.23
C ARG A 39 18.27 2.90 12.15
N GLU A 40 18.14 3.35 10.90
CA GLU A 40 17.88 2.48 9.73
C GLU A 40 18.93 1.37 9.61
N SER A 41 20.21 1.72 9.73
CA SER A 41 21.28 0.72 9.66
C SER A 41 21.15 -0.33 10.78
N THR A 42 20.71 0.08 11.97
CA THR A 42 20.43 -0.85 13.07
C THR A 42 19.22 -1.73 12.76
N ASP A 43 18.16 -1.15 12.22
CA ASP A 43 16.95 -1.87 11.86
C ASP A 43 17.24 -2.91 10.77
N LEU A 44 17.99 -2.54 9.72
CA LEU A 44 18.43 -3.46 8.67
C LEU A 44 19.26 -4.62 9.22
N ALA A 45 20.19 -4.36 10.15
CA ALA A 45 21.00 -5.40 10.79
C ALA A 45 20.13 -6.35 11.62
N ASN A 46 19.16 -5.84 12.37
CA ASN A 46 18.23 -6.64 13.16
C ASN A 46 17.32 -7.50 12.26
N ILE A 47 16.84 -6.94 11.15
CA ILE A 47 16.00 -7.67 10.19
C ILE A 47 16.81 -8.78 9.50
N LYS A 48 18.07 -8.52 9.15
CA LYS A 48 18.94 -9.57 8.64
C LYS A 48 19.14 -10.70 9.65
N THR A 49 19.31 -10.38 10.91
CA THR A 49 19.41 -11.39 11.98
C THR A 49 18.12 -12.21 12.12
N ALA A 50 16.96 -11.55 12.02
CA ALA A 50 15.66 -12.23 12.01
C ALA A 50 15.51 -13.15 10.79
N TYR A 51 15.95 -12.68 9.60
CA TYR A 51 15.99 -13.50 8.39
C TYR A 51 16.84 -14.77 8.60
N ASP A 52 18.07 -14.61 9.08
CA ASP A 52 18.99 -15.74 9.30
C ASP A 52 18.35 -16.76 10.29
N LYS A 53 17.69 -16.28 11.32
CA LYS A 53 16.98 -17.12 12.29
C LYS A 53 15.81 -17.88 11.67
N VAL A 54 14.94 -17.19 10.92
CA VAL A 54 13.81 -17.83 10.21
C VAL A 54 14.29 -18.91 9.25
N VAL A 55 15.35 -18.64 8.48
CA VAL A 55 15.94 -19.61 7.56
C VAL A 55 16.48 -20.84 8.30
N ILE A 56 17.20 -20.65 9.39
CA ILE A 56 17.75 -21.75 10.21
C ILE A 56 16.60 -22.60 10.77
N GLU A 57 15.63 -21.97 11.43
CA GLU A 57 14.54 -22.70 12.09
C GLU A 57 13.65 -23.45 11.07
N THR A 58 13.39 -22.86 9.91
CA THR A 58 12.54 -23.48 8.89
C THR A 58 13.33 -24.53 8.08
N SER A 59 14.51 -24.18 7.55
CA SER A 59 15.22 -25.03 6.58
C SER A 59 16.09 -26.10 7.24
N ILE A 60 16.58 -25.86 8.46
CA ILE A 60 17.49 -26.78 9.17
C ILE A 60 16.73 -27.54 10.26
N GLU A 61 15.92 -26.86 11.04
CA GLU A 61 15.18 -27.47 12.16
C GLU A 61 13.80 -28.01 11.74
N GLY A 62 13.34 -27.71 10.51
CA GLY A 62 12.09 -28.24 9.97
C GLY A 62 10.83 -27.69 10.66
N LYS A 63 10.92 -26.50 11.29
CA LYS A 63 9.77 -25.85 11.92
C LYS A 63 8.87 -25.18 10.89
N ASP A 64 7.58 -25.38 11.00
CA ASP A 64 6.57 -24.72 10.18
C ASP A 64 6.14 -23.38 10.79
N ASN A 65 5.75 -22.43 9.92
CA ASN A 65 5.17 -21.14 10.30
C ASN A 65 6.04 -20.27 11.22
N VAL A 66 7.35 -20.33 11.06
CA VAL A 66 8.29 -19.47 11.80
C VAL A 66 8.10 -18.03 11.36
N THR A 67 7.92 -17.13 12.33
CA THR A 67 7.85 -15.68 12.11
C THR A 67 8.65 -14.98 13.19
N GLU A 68 9.56 -14.11 12.78
CA GLU A 68 10.33 -13.23 13.65
C GLU A 68 9.84 -11.79 13.49
N VAL A 69 9.72 -11.07 14.61
CA VAL A 69 9.23 -9.69 14.63
C VAL A 69 10.36 -8.77 15.06
N VAL A 70 10.66 -7.77 14.22
CA VAL A 70 11.66 -6.75 14.51
C VAL A 70 10.97 -5.39 14.66
N TYR A 71 11.04 -4.81 15.85
CA TYR A 71 10.54 -3.45 16.10
C TYR A 71 11.55 -2.41 15.62
N LEU A 72 11.06 -1.44 14.83
CA LEU A 72 11.90 -0.43 14.20
C LEU A 72 12.27 0.70 15.15
N LYS A 73 13.50 1.16 15.05
CA LYS A 73 14.05 2.30 15.79
C LYS A 73 13.93 3.61 15.02
N GLN A 74 13.74 3.53 13.70
CA GLN A 74 13.55 4.70 12.85
C GLN A 74 12.34 5.53 13.28
N LYS A 75 12.42 6.85 13.06
CA LYS A 75 11.43 7.84 13.45
C LYS A 75 10.81 8.56 12.26
N ILE A 76 11.23 8.20 11.05
CA ILE A 76 10.77 8.75 9.78
C ILE A 76 10.36 7.57 8.91
N ASP A 77 9.25 7.72 8.18
CA ASP A 77 8.74 6.71 7.27
C ASP A 77 9.64 6.56 6.06
N LYS A 78 9.68 5.36 5.51
CA LYS A 78 10.52 4.99 4.36
C LYS A 78 12.02 5.10 4.67
N TRP A 79 12.86 4.66 3.75
CA TRP A 79 14.31 4.72 3.89
C TRP A 79 14.84 6.13 3.60
N GLN A 80 15.66 6.67 4.51
CA GLN A 80 16.29 7.98 4.38
C GLN A 80 17.77 7.88 3.95
N SER A 81 18.38 6.71 4.12
CA SER A 81 19.77 6.47 3.75
C SER A 81 19.96 6.22 2.26
N SER A 82 19.03 5.50 1.64
CA SER A 82 19.01 5.17 0.21
C SER A 82 17.56 4.97 -0.24
N ASN A 83 17.28 5.25 -1.51
CA ASN A 83 15.95 4.94 -2.06
C ASN A 83 15.72 3.43 -2.19
N THR A 84 16.78 2.64 -2.37
CA THR A 84 16.73 1.19 -2.48
C THR A 84 17.57 0.55 -1.39
N VAL A 85 17.06 -0.47 -0.74
CA VAL A 85 17.76 -1.30 0.24
C VAL A 85 17.77 -2.75 -0.20
N THR A 86 18.76 -3.49 0.27
CA THR A 86 18.89 -4.93 0.01
C THR A 86 19.01 -5.67 1.33
N ILE A 87 18.12 -6.61 1.58
CA ILE A 87 18.14 -7.50 2.73
C ILE A 87 18.25 -8.93 2.23
N ALA A 88 19.34 -9.61 2.58
CA ALA A 88 19.56 -11.01 2.20
C ALA A 88 19.40 -11.31 0.69
N GLY A 89 19.82 -10.38 -0.16
CA GLY A 89 19.73 -10.50 -1.61
C GLY A 89 18.40 -10.05 -2.23
N ILE A 90 17.41 -9.70 -1.41
CA ILE A 90 16.13 -9.15 -1.87
C ILE A 90 16.24 -7.62 -1.80
N SER A 91 16.14 -6.97 -2.95
CA SER A 91 16.18 -5.51 -3.08
C SER A 91 14.79 -4.94 -3.23
N HIS A 92 14.55 -3.80 -2.59
CA HIS A 92 13.28 -3.07 -2.71
C HIS A 92 13.50 -1.56 -2.55
N SER A 93 12.76 -0.77 -3.33
CA SER A 93 12.82 0.70 -3.28
C SER A 93 11.63 1.28 -2.54
N ASN A 94 11.80 2.49 -1.99
CA ASN A 94 10.73 3.22 -1.29
C ASN A 94 9.44 3.39 -2.10
N ASP A 95 9.56 3.41 -3.43
CA ASP A 95 8.48 3.69 -4.36
C ASP A 95 8.15 2.47 -5.24
N GLU A 96 8.77 1.33 -4.96
CA GLU A 96 8.42 0.07 -5.61
C GLU A 96 7.15 -0.52 -5.00
N PRO A 97 6.35 -1.19 -5.86
CA PRO A 97 5.20 -1.95 -5.38
C PRO A 97 5.65 -3.18 -4.58
N ASP A 98 4.76 -3.63 -3.72
CA ASP A 98 4.94 -4.88 -2.99
C ASP A 98 5.22 -6.05 -3.93
N THR A 99 6.00 -6.99 -3.44
CA THR A 99 6.34 -8.22 -4.14
C THR A 99 5.96 -9.43 -3.31
N VAL A 100 6.12 -10.63 -3.85
CA VAL A 100 5.89 -11.87 -3.09
C VAL A 100 6.80 -12.00 -1.86
N ASN A 101 7.92 -11.27 -1.86
CA ASN A 101 8.92 -11.31 -0.80
C ASN A 101 8.99 -10.03 0.05
N TRP A 102 8.22 -8.99 -0.34
CA TRP A 102 8.28 -7.70 0.34
C TRP A 102 6.92 -7.00 0.30
N ILE A 103 6.32 -6.75 1.45
CA ILE A 103 5.01 -6.11 1.58
C ILE A 103 5.15 -4.88 2.48
N GLY A 104 4.73 -3.73 1.94
CA GLY A 104 4.76 -2.45 2.64
C GLY A 104 6.14 -1.79 2.68
N TYR A 105 6.26 -0.82 3.54
CA TYR A 105 7.47 -0.03 3.75
C TYR A 105 7.69 0.25 5.25
N PRO A 106 8.93 0.54 5.67
CA PRO A 106 9.19 0.86 7.06
C PRO A 106 8.55 2.18 7.46
N VAL A 107 7.91 2.20 8.62
CA VAL A 107 7.32 3.40 9.22
C VAL A 107 7.95 3.70 10.58
N ALA A 108 7.82 4.95 11.00
CA ALA A 108 8.28 5.42 12.29
C ALA A 108 7.70 4.58 13.44
N ASN A 109 8.56 3.97 14.26
CA ASN A 109 8.18 3.08 15.37
C ASN A 109 7.34 1.87 14.94
N GLY A 110 7.39 1.47 13.69
CA GLY A 110 6.72 0.28 13.19
C GLY A 110 7.44 -1.01 13.51
N LYS A 111 7.10 -2.06 12.79
CA LYS A 111 7.75 -3.37 12.88
C LYS A 111 7.88 -4.01 11.50
N CYS A 112 8.84 -4.92 11.37
CA CYS A 112 8.96 -5.83 10.25
C CYS A 112 8.73 -7.25 10.75
N GLU A 113 7.82 -7.98 10.13
CA GLU A 113 7.62 -9.40 10.34
C GLU A 113 8.33 -10.17 9.23
N VAL A 114 9.25 -11.05 9.61
CA VAL A 114 10.02 -11.89 8.70
C VAL A 114 9.51 -13.32 8.82
N SER A 115 9.01 -13.89 7.73
CA SER A 115 8.45 -15.24 7.75
C SER A 115 8.82 -16.03 6.50
N MET A 116 8.83 -17.36 6.62
CA MET A 116 8.97 -18.26 5.47
C MET A 116 7.59 -18.56 4.88
N LYS A 117 7.47 -18.44 3.57
CA LYS A 117 6.28 -18.81 2.80
C LYS A 117 6.66 -19.83 1.72
N ASP A 118 5.66 -20.41 1.05
CA ASP A 118 5.88 -21.34 -0.07
C ASP A 118 6.70 -20.70 -1.22
N THR A 119 6.62 -19.37 -1.35
CA THR A 119 7.34 -18.56 -2.35
C THR A 119 8.72 -18.10 -1.89
N GLY A 120 9.15 -18.45 -0.69
CA GLY A 120 10.39 -18.00 -0.05
C GLY A 120 10.17 -17.08 1.14
N ILE A 121 11.19 -16.35 1.53
CA ILE A 121 11.11 -15.39 2.63
C ILE A 121 10.22 -14.21 2.26
N LEU A 122 9.42 -13.76 3.23
CA LEU A 122 8.60 -12.56 3.16
C LEU A 122 9.02 -11.58 4.26
N PHE A 123 9.27 -10.33 3.87
CA PHE A 123 9.38 -9.17 4.76
C PHE A 123 8.06 -8.40 4.70
N GLU A 124 7.36 -8.33 5.80
CA GLU A 124 6.08 -7.63 5.91
C GLU A 124 6.20 -6.47 6.91
N TRP A 125 6.04 -5.24 6.39
CA TRP A 125 6.17 -4.02 7.18
C TRP A 125 4.82 -3.59 7.72
N LYS A 126 4.79 -3.23 8.99
CA LYS A 126 3.56 -2.86 9.70
C LYS A 126 3.80 -1.67 10.61
N THR A 127 2.73 -0.92 10.86
CA THR A 127 2.70 0.09 11.93
C THR A 127 2.87 -0.54 13.30
N GLY A 128 3.10 0.26 14.33
CA GLY A 128 3.24 -0.23 15.69
C GLY A 128 2.00 -0.96 16.22
N ASP A 129 0.81 -0.66 15.71
CA ASP A 129 -0.46 -1.33 16.02
C ASP A 129 -0.69 -2.62 15.23
N GLY A 130 0.19 -2.94 14.30
CA GLY A 130 0.14 -4.14 13.48
C GLY A 130 -0.59 -4.01 12.15
N THR A 131 -1.04 -2.81 11.78
CA THR A 131 -1.58 -2.55 10.44
C THR A 131 -0.47 -2.65 9.39
N ASN A 132 -0.77 -3.28 8.25
CA ASN A 132 0.18 -3.42 7.15
C ASN A 132 0.39 -2.05 6.48
N THR A 133 1.64 -1.70 6.20
CA THR A 133 2.03 -0.46 5.50
C THR A 133 2.12 -0.65 3.98
N SER A 134 1.45 -1.66 3.46
CA SER A 134 1.43 -1.97 2.03
C SER A 134 1.12 -0.75 1.19
N THR A 135 1.93 -0.52 0.17
CA THR A 135 1.68 0.50 -0.85
C THR A 135 0.92 -0.06 -2.05
N TYR A 136 0.60 -1.35 -2.01
CA TYR A 136 -0.02 -2.06 -3.13
C TYR A 136 -1.45 -1.66 -3.39
N TRP A 137 -2.19 -1.48 -2.30
CA TRP A 137 -3.58 -1.17 -2.35
C TRP A 137 -3.85 0.13 -1.63
N PHE A 138 -4.75 0.90 -2.19
CA PHE A 138 -5.35 1.96 -1.42
C PHE A 138 -5.92 1.39 -0.14
N ASP A 139 -5.59 1.99 0.95
CA ASP A 139 -6.54 2.00 2.03
C ASP A 139 -7.77 2.76 1.51
N VAL A 140 -8.82 2.01 1.27
CA VAL A 140 -10.09 2.56 0.77
C VAL A 140 -10.64 3.61 1.74
N ASN A 141 -10.24 3.56 3.01
CA ASN A 141 -10.70 4.49 4.04
C ASN A 141 -9.82 5.75 4.14
N GLU A 142 -8.50 5.62 4.07
CA GLU A 142 -7.58 6.72 4.32
C GLU A 142 -7.06 7.37 3.04
N ASN A 143 -6.34 6.63 2.22
CA ASN A 143 -5.66 7.21 1.07
C ASN A 143 -6.58 7.49 -0.11
N PHE A 144 -7.57 6.63 -0.32
CA PHE A 144 -8.49 6.79 -1.45
C PHE A 144 -9.48 7.93 -1.18
N GLU A 145 -9.91 8.07 0.05
CA GLU A 145 -10.77 9.16 0.48
C GLU A 145 -10.09 10.51 0.29
N ASP A 146 -8.86 10.66 0.75
CA ASP A 146 -8.08 11.89 0.57
C ASP A 146 -7.87 12.23 -0.89
N LEU A 147 -7.54 11.25 -1.72
CA LEU A 147 -7.37 11.44 -3.15
C LEU A 147 -8.66 11.92 -3.82
N LEU A 148 -9.79 11.34 -3.47
CA LEU A 148 -11.09 11.67 -4.06
C LEU A 148 -11.65 12.99 -3.55
N TRP A 149 -11.60 13.23 -2.23
CA TRP A 149 -12.20 14.40 -1.60
C TRP A 149 -11.33 15.65 -1.75
N ASN A 150 -10.02 15.54 -1.64
CA ASN A 150 -9.10 16.67 -1.78
C ASN A 150 -8.88 17.11 -3.23
N SER A 151 -9.23 16.28 -4.19
CA SER A 151 -9.13 16.61 -5.62
C SER A 151 -10.40 17.22 -6.21
N ASP A 152 -11.40 17.55 -5.40
CA ASP A 152 -12.75 17.97 -5.82
C ASP A 152 -13.42 16.96 -6.79
N ALA A 153 -12.91 15.78 -6.83
CA ALA A 153 -13.26 14.80 -7.82
C ALA A 153 -14.68 14.27 -7.63
N LEU A 154 -15.22 14.35 -6.40
CA LEU A 154 -16.58 13.94 -6.07
C LEU A 154 -17.56 15.11 -6.05
N ASN A 155 -17.13 16.34 -6.34
CA ASN A 155 -18.05 17.48 -6.40
C ASN A 155 -19.12 17.25 -7.47
N GLY A 156 -20.38 17.29 -7.03
CA GLY A 156 -21.55 17.11 -7.91
C GLY A 156 -21.95 15.65 -8.17
N VAL A 157 -21.25 14.66 -7.64
CA VAL A 157 -21.67 13.26 -7.74
C VAL A 157 -22.78 12.97 -6.72
N LYS A 158 -23.87 12.38 -7.18
CA LYS A 158 -25.05 12.06 -6.36
C LYS A 158 -25.14 10.57 -6.07
N ASN A 159 -25.45 10.22 -4.83
CA ASN A 159 -25.91 8.91 -4.31
C ASN A 159 -24.98 7.72 -4.43
N THR A 160 -24.65 7.21 -5.59
CA THR A 160 -23.76 6.07 -5.79
C THR A 160 -22.66 6.45 -6.76
N PHE A 161 -21.45 5.98 -6.45
CA PHE A 161 -20.28 6.40 -7.17
C PHE A 161 -19.51 5.19 -7.70
N GLU A 162 -19.19 5.23 -8.98
CA GLU A 162 -18.37 4.23 -9.65
C GLU A 162 -17.25 4.90 -10.42
N ILE A 163 -16.03 4.38 -10.24
CA ILE A 163 -14.91 4.68 -11.12
C ILE A 163 -14.36 3.36 -11.61
N ASP A 164 -14.41 3.14 -12.92
CA ASP A 164 -13.79 1.98 -13.55
C ASP A 164 -12.61 2.43 -14.42
N SER A 165 -11.48 1.70 -14.32
CA SER A 165 -10.26 2.02 -15.06
C SER A 165 -10.41 1.96 -16.58
N GLN A 166 -11.43 1.28 -17.08
CA GLN A 166 -11.74 1.20 -18.52
C GLN A 166 -12.67 2.32 -19.00
N CYS A 167 -13.16 3.18 -18.08
CA CYS A 167 -14.06 4.28 -18.44
C CYS A 167 -13.34 5.29 -19.35
N PRO A 168 -13.76 5.45 -20.62
CA PRO A 168 -13.12 6.39 -21.54
C PRO A 168 -13.36 7.84 -21.11
N ASN A 169 -12.39 8.71 -21.41
CA ASN A 169 -12.46 10.16 -21.11
C ASN A 169 -12.78 10.49 -19.64
N SER A 170 -12.45 9.59 -18.72
CA SER A 170 -12.62 9.85 -17.30
C SER A 170 -11.57 10.83 -16.80
N SER A 171 -11.99 11.95 -16.22
CA SER A 171 -11.06 12.87 -15.53
C SER A 171 -10.51 12.30 -14.23
N MET A 172 -11.15 11.26 -13.70
CA MET A 172 -10.86 10.62 -12.44
C MET A 172 -9.82 9.53 -12.56
N VAL A 173 -9.93 8.67 -13.58
CA VAL A 173 -9.04 7.54 -13.80
C VAL A 173 -7.57 7.97 -13.85
N PRO A 174 -7.17 9.01 -14.60
CA PRO A 174 -5.77 9.47 -14.59
C PRO A 174 -5.30 9.95 -13.22
N LYS A 175 -6.15 10.64 -12.46
CA LYS A 175 -5.80 11.15 -11.12
C LYS A 175 -5.57 10.00 -10.13
N ILE A 176 -6.48 9.04 -10.13
CA ILE A 176 -6.38 7.84 -9.29
C ILE A 176 -5.18 7.00 -9.72
N THR A 177 -5.00 6.78 -11.02
CA THR A 177 -3.85 6.04 -11.54
C THR A 177 -2.52 6.72 -11.20
N ALA A 178 -2.47 8.05 -11.18
CA ALA A 178 -1.28 8.78 -10.74
C ALA A 178 -0.99 8.59 -9.25
N GLY A 179 -2.02 8.59 -8.41
CA GLY A 179 -1.90 8.27 -6.98
C GLY A 179 -1.51 6.81 -6.73
N LEU A 180 -1.84 5.91 -7.67
CA LEU A 180 -1.46 4.49 -7.70
C LEU A 180 -0.13 4.23 -8.42
N SER A 181 0.59 5.27 -8.82
CA SER A 181 1.67 5.22 -9.80
C SER A 181 2.75 4.18 -9.52
N ASN A 182 2.95 3.84 -8.27
CA ASN A 182 3.96 2.88 -7.83
C ASN A 182 3.46 1.44 -7.75
N ASN A 183 2.19 1.20 -8.09
CA ASN A 183 1.61 -0.12 -8.00
C ASN A 183 1.59 -0.83 -9.35
N SER A 184 2.55 -1.73 -9.56
CA SER A 184 2.66 -2.52 -10.80
C SER A 184 1.46 -3.45 -11.03
N LEU A 185 0.82 -3.92 -9.96
CA LEU A 185 -0.35 -4.80 -10.03
C LEU A 185 -1.52 -4.06 -10.68
N LEU A 186 -1.78 -2.81 -10.28
CA LEU A 186 -2.88 -2.03 -10.81
C LEU A 186 -2.65 -1.51 -12.22
N LYS A 187 -1.41 -1.52 -12.70
CA LYS A 187 -1.09 -1.23 -14.11
C LYS A 187 -1.46 -2.39 -15.04
N LYS A 188 -1.66 -3.58 -14.47
CA LYS A 188 -2.08 -4.78 -15.21
C LYS A 188 -3.53 -5.09 -14.85
N GLY A 189 -4.31 -5.46 -15.85
CA GLY A 189 -5.71 -5.82 -15.66
C GLY A 189 -6.64 -4.62 -15.53
N THR A 190 -7.71 -4.79 -14.79
CA THR A 190 -8.77 -3.79 -14.61
C THR A 190 -9.02 -3.58 -13.12
N TRP A 191 -9.21 -2.34 -12.72
CA TRP A 191 -9.65 -2.00 -11.38
C TRP A 191 -10.88 -1.10 -11.42
N ALA A 192 -11.66 -1.13 -10.36
CA ALA A 192 -12.81 -0.25 -10.18
C ALA A 192 -13.00 0.11 -8.70
N TYR A 193 -13.56 1.28 -8.47
CA TYR A 193 -14.03 1.70 -7.16
C TYR A 193 -15.54 1.84 -7.17
N TYR A 194 -16.17 1.28 -6.15
CA TYR A 194 -17.61 1.40 -5.90
C TYR A 194 -17.84 1.91 -4.50
N GLY A 195 -18.70 2.89 -4.34
CA GLY A 195 -18.99 3.38 -3.01
C GLY A 195 -19.98 4.54 -2.96
N SER A 196 -20.28 4.94 -1.73
CA SER A 196 -21.06 6.14 -1.50
C SER A 196 -20.20 7.39 -1.74
N PRO A 197 -20.69 8.40 -2.46
CA PRO A 197 -20.02 9.70 -2.55
C PRO A 197 -20.13 10.50 -1.25
N ASN A 198 -20.91 10.04 -0.28
CA ASN A 198 -21.05 10.70 1.01
C ASN A 198 -19.85 10.33 1.90
N LYS A 199 -19.07 11.34 2.27
CA LYS A 199 -17.89 11.20 3.12
C LYS A 199 -18.20 10.55 4.47
N SER A 200 -19.39 10.75 5.01
CA SER A 200 -19.83 10.16 6.28
C SER A 200 -20.25 8.69 6.18
N ASP A 201 -20.54 8.19 4.97
CA ASP A 201 -20.88 6.77 4.76
C ASP A 201 -19.64 5.96 4.42
N THR A 202 -18.96 5.51 5.46
CA THR A 202 -17.73 4.72 5.33
C THR A 202 -17.99 3.23 5.17
N THR A 203 -19.24 2.78 5.28
CA THR A 203 -19.58 1.35 5.29
C THR A 203 -19.71 0.73 3.91
N LYS A 204 -19.96 1.53 2.88
CA LYS A 204 -20.21 1.10 1.51
C LYS A 204 -19.11 1.58 0.59
N ARG A 205 -17.93 0.97 0.71
CA ARG A 205 -16.74 1.30 -0.08
C ARG A 205 -16.02 0.02 -0.46
N TRP A 206 -15.80 -0.16 -1.76
CA TRP A 206 -15.10 -1.32 -2.29
C TRP A 206 -14.13 -0.90 -3.38
N PHE A 207 -12.92 -1.39 -3.27
CA PHE A 207 -11.95 -1.34 -4.37
C PHE A 207 -11.81 -2.75 -4.92
N VAL A 208 -12.03 -2.90 -6.22
CA VAL A 208 -12.05 -4.18 -6.92
C VAL A 208 -10.95 -4.22 -7.94
N TRP A 209 -10.28 -5.35 -8.02
CA TRP A 209 -9.24 -5.58 -9.00
C TRP A 209 -9.34 -6.99 -9.59
N THR A 210 -8.99 -7.10 -10.86
CA THR A 210 -8.76 -8.35 -11.58
C THR A 210 -7.52 -8.24 -12.45
N SER A 211 -6.76 -9.31 -12.60
CA SER A 211 -5.65 -9.35 -13.56
C SER A 211 -6.12 -9.35 -15.03
N VAL A 212 -7.42 -9.59 -15.24
CA VAL A 212 -8.02 -9.66 -16.58
C VAL A 212 -8.24 -8.25 -17.13
N ASP A 213 -7.75 -8.00 -18.34
CA ASP A 213 -8.10 -6.78 -19.08
C ASP A 213 -9.52 -6.92 -19.66
N THR A 214 -10.49 -6.29 -19.00
CA THR A 214 -11.90 -6.40 -19.37
C THR A 214 -12.19 -5.80 -20.74
N LYS A 215 -11.37 -4.88 -21.23
CA LYS A 215 -11.49 -4.28 -22.56
C LYS A 215 -11.53 -5.34 -23.67
N ASN A 216 -10.80 -6.40 -23.51
CA ASN A 216 -10.57 -7.41 -24.53
C ASN A 216 -11.50 -8.62 -24.43
N ILE A 217 -12.34 -8.73 -23.40
CA ILE A 217 -13.15 -9.93 -23.17
C ILE A 217 -14.65 -9.74 -23.40
N GLY A 218 -15.11 -8.49 -23.50
CA GLY A 218 -16.54 -8.19 -23.74
C GLY A 218 -17.39 -8.23 -22.45
N SER A 219 -18.71 -8.19 -22.62
CA SER A 219 -19.68 -8.19 -21.51
C SER A 219 -20.15 -9.59 -21.12
N ASN A 220 -20.77 -9.68 -19.95
CA ASN A 220 -21.35 -10.91 -19.37
C ASN A 220 -20.34 -12.05 -19.30
N LYS A 221 -19.11 -11.71 -18.96
CA LYS A 221 -18.04 -12.68 -18.72
C LYS A 221 -17.74 -12.75 -17.24
N GLU A 222 -17.80 -13.94 -16.69
CA GLU A 222 -17.38 -14.18 -15.33
C GLU A 222 -15.87 -14.01 -15.22
N ILE A 223 -15.43 -13.27 -14.22
CA ILE A 223 -14.02 -12.97 -13.95
C ILE A 223 -13.72 -13.12 -12.47
N PRO A 224 -12.55 -13.64 -12.10
CA PRO A 224 -12.11 -13.64 -10.73
C PRO A 224 -11.71 -12.22 -10.31
N VAL A 225 -11.98 -11.87 -9.05
CA VAL A 225 -11.68 -10.55 -8.50
C VAL A 225 -11.09 -10.64 -7.10
N ILE A 226 -10.30 -9.64 -6.74
CA ILE A 226 -9.98 -9.31 -5.35
C ILE A 226 -10.74 -8.04 -5.00
N VAL A 227 -11.44 -8.05 -3.88
CA VAL A 227 -12.18 -6.90 -3.36
C VAL A 227 -11.58 -6.47 -2.04
N ARG A 228 -11.14 -5.23 -1.95
CA ARG A 228 -10.85 -4.57 -0.68
C ARG A 228 -12.12 -3.92 -0.19
N SER A 229 -12.60 -4.28 0.97
CA SER A 229 -13.80 -3.72 1.58
C SER A 229 -13.46 -2.72 2.68
N ALA A 230 -14.44 -1.90 3.04
CA ALA A 230 -14.33 -0.90 4.09
C ALA A 230 -14.03 -1.49 5.50
N ASP A 231 -14.28 -2.77 5.71
CA ASP A 231 -13.93 -3.50 6.93
C ASP A 231 -12.44 -3.84 7.05
N GLY A 232 -11.65 -3.41 6.08
CA GLY A 232 -10.22 -3.63 6.07
C GLY A 232 -9.78 -5.01 5.57
N LYS A 233 -10.70 -5.88 5.14
CA LYS A 233 -10.40 -7.22 4.64
C LYS A 233 -10.36 -7.29 3.13
N PHE A 234 -9.72 -8.32 2.64
CA PHE A 234 -9.69 -8.68 1.23
C PHE A 234 -10.53 -9.91 0.99
N TYR A 235 -11.31 -9.87 -0.07
CA TYR A 235 -12.19 -10.96 -0.46
C TYR A 235 -11.81 -11.44 -1.86
N VAL A 236 -11.42 -12.70 -1.97
CA VAL A 236 -11.27 -13.35 -3.27
C VAL A 236 -12.65 -13.84 -3.69
N SER A 237 -13.12 -13.40 -4.81
CA SER A 237 -14.47 -13.69 -5.29
C SER A 237 -14.52 -13.70 -6.81
N LYS A 238 -15.71 -13.74 -7.34
CA LYS A 238 -15.99 -13.59 -8.76
C LYS A 238 -16.97 -12.45 -9.00
N SER A 239 -16.87 -11.84 -10.15
CA SER A 239 -17.79 -10.84 -10.68
C SER A 239 -18.04 -11.09 -12.16
N GLU A 240 -18.87 -10.29 -12.77
CA GLU A 240 -19.14 -10.33 -14.20
C GLU A 240 -18.80 -8.99 -14.84
N THR A 241 -18.41 -9.04 -16.11
CA THR A 241 -18.23 -7.82 -16.89
C THR A 241 -19.57 -7.30 -17.40
N ALA A 242 -19.73 -5.97 -17.36
CA ALA A 242 -20.93 -5.29 -17.85
C ALA A 242 -20.57 -4.27 -18.94
N THR A 243 -21.43 -4.19 -19.96
CA THR A 243 -21.33 -3.13 -20.98
C THR A 243 -21.76 -1.80 -20.40
N ARG A 244 -20.92 -0.79 -20.57
CA ARG A 244 -21.22 0.60 -20.22
C ARG A 244 -20.93 1.54 -21.39
N LYS A 245 -21.50 2.74 -21.33
CA LYS A 245 -21.27 3.78 -22.33
C LYS A 245 -20.92 5.09 -21.66
N LYS A 246 -19.91 5.78 -22.21
CA LYS A 246 -19.59 7.16 -21.91
C LYS A 246 -19.17 7.88 -23.18
N ASP A 247 -19.70 9.07 -23.42
CA ASP A 247 -19.39 9.91 -24.59
C ASP A 247 -19.48 9.13 -25.92
N ASN A 248 -20.54 8.32 -26.08
CA ASN A 248 -20.76 7.41 -27.19
C ASN A 248 -19.73 6.29 -27.38
N GLN A 249 -18.81 6.13 -26.43
CA GLN A 249 -17.85 5.03 -26.42
C GLN A 249 -18.33 3.92 -25.49
N THR A 250 -18.23 2.68 -25.98
CA THR A 250 -18.55 1.49 -25.19
C THR A 250 -17.29 1.00 -24.45
N TYR A 251 -17.44 0.64 -23.18
CA TYR A 251 -16.40 -0.03 -22.41
C TYR A 251 -17.00 -1.15 -21.56
N TYR A 252 -16.15 -2.02 -21.04
CA TYR A 252 -16.57 -3.18 -20.26
C TYR A 252 -16.06 -3.03 -18.82
N ALA A 253 -16.98 -2.76 -17.90
CA ALA A 253 -16.73 -2.58 -16.49
C ALA A 253 -16.65 -3.93 -15.75
N ILE A 254 -16.04 -3.93 -14.55
CA ILE A 254 -15.92 -5.15 -13.74
C ILE A 254 -17.26 -5.62 -13.18
N ALA A 255 -18.17 -4.74 -12.82
CA ALA A 255 -19.40 -5.12 -12.13
C ALA A 255 -20.47 -5.69 -13.05
N ASP A 256 -21.17 -6.68 -12.54
CA ASP A 256 -22.37 -7.21 -13.14
C ASP A 256 -23.45 -6.11 -13.21
N LYS A 257 -24.17 -6.08 -14.34
CA LYS A 257 -25.40 -5.31 -14.57
C LYS A 257 -25.40 -3.78 -14.38
N VAL A 258 -26.11 -3.22 -15.20
CA VAL A 258 -26.37 -1.88 -15.72
C VAL A 258 -26.45 -0.73 -14.71
N THR A 259 -26.55 -0.96 -13.44
CA THR A 259 -26.59 0.09 -12.41
C THR A 259 -25.58 -0.21 -11.33
N VAL A 260 -24.74 0.77 -11.06
CA VAL A 260 -23.89 0.78 -9.88
C VAL A 260 -24.78 0.72 -8.65
N ASN A 261 -25.00 -0.48 -8.18
CA ASN A 261 -25.73 -0.72 -6.95
C ASN A 261 -24.73 -1.24 -5.92
N PRO A 262 -24.59 -0.56 -4.75
CA PRO A 262 -23.83 -1.10 -3.63
C PRO A 262 -24.18 -2.56 -3.29
N ASP A 263 -25.43 -2.98 -3.54
CA ASP A 263 -25.88 -4.35 -3.28
C ASP A 263 -25.15 -5.37 -4.15
N VAL A 264 -24.73 -5.01 -5.39
CA VAL A 264 -23.92 -5.89 -6.24
C VAL A 264 -22.59 -6.20 -5.56
N MET A 265 -21.92 -5.18 -5.04
CA MET A 265 -20.63 -5.39 -4.37
C MET A 265 -20.80 -6.12 -3.04
N THR A 266 -21.89 -5.90 -2.32
CA THR A 266 -22.25 -6.67 -1.14
C THR A 266 -22.41 -8.14 -1.51
N ASN A 267 -23.08 -8.47 -2.62
CA ASN A 267 -23.23 -9.83 -3.10
C ASN A 267 -21.91 -10.47 -3.51
N VAL A 268 -21.04 -9.71 -4.20
CA VAL A 268 -19.70 -10.19 -4.57
C VAL A 268 -18.89 -10.54 -3.32
N VAL A 269 -18.94 -9.71 -2.29
CA VAL A 269 -18.26 -9.95 -1.02
C VAL A 269 -18.88 -11.12 -0.26
N ASN A 270 -20.19 -11.21 -0.19
CA ASN A 270 -20.89 -12.30 0.53
C ASN A 270 -20.70 -13.67 -0.11
N ASN A 271 -20.54 -13.72 -1.44
CA ASN A 271 -20.28 -14.95 -2.20
C ASN A 271 -18.77 -15.19 -2.41
N ASN A 272 -17.93 -14.70 -1.51
CA ASN A 272 -16.50 -14.89 -1.59
C ASN A 272 -16.08 -16.36 -1.50
N ILE A 273 -14.94 -16.65 -2.14
CA ILE A 273 -14.29 -17.96 -2.08
C ILE A 273 -13.35 -18.03 -0.88
N LYS A 274 -12.73 -16.89 -0.55
CA LYS A 274 -11.83 -16.76 0.57
C LYS A 274 -11.83 -15.33 1.11
N VAL A 275 -11.86 -15.20 2.44
CA VAL A 275 -11.59 -13.97 3.15
C VAL A 275 -10.13 -13.97 3.60
N CYS A 276 -9.44 -12.88 3.39
CA CYS A 276 -8.03 -12.70 3.70
C CYS A 276 -7.82 -11.42 4.52
N ASN A 277 -6.85 -11.44 5.40
CA ASN A 277 -6.51 -10.26 6.21
C ASN A 277 -5.42 -9.41 5.54
N THR A 278 -4.65 -10.00 4.61
CA THR A 278 -3.59 -9.31 3.88
C THR A 278 -3.81 -9.40 2.38
N LEU A 279 -3.24 -8.46 1.65
CA LEU A 279 -3.24 -8.49 0.20
C LEU A 279 -2.51 -9.73 -0.34
N GLN A 280 -1.38 -10.09 0.28
CA GLN A 280 -0.59 -11.23 -0.17
C GLN A 280 -1.41 -12.53 -0.10
N GLU A 281 -2.09 -12.77 1.01
CA GLU A 281 -3.00 -13.92 1.14
C GLU A 281 -4.09 -13.92 0.05
N ALA A 282 -4.65 -12.73 -0.22
CA ALA A 282 -5.67 -12.59 -1.25
C ALA A 282 -5.11 -12.84 -2.64
N TYR A 283 -3.92 -12.32 -2.93
CA TYR A 283 -3.26 -12.52 -4.23
C TYR A 283 -2.91 -13.99 -4.46
N ASP A 284 -2.36 -14.68 -3.47
CA ASP A 284 -2.03 -16.11 -3.57
C ASP A 284 -3.28 -16.97 -3.78
N ALA A 285 -4.34 -16.65 -3.03
CA ALA A 285 -5.64 -17.34 -3.21
C ALA A 285 -6.24 -17.04 -4.58
N TYR A 286 -6.17 -15.79 -5.03
CA TYR A 286 -6.61 -15.37 -6.35
C TYR A 286 -5.84 -16.10 -7.46
N ALA A 287 -4.52 -16.18 -7.35
CA ALA A 287 -3.69 -16.86 -8.32
C ALA A 287 -3.99 -18.36 -8.43
N LYS A 288 -4.22 -19.02 -7.28
CA LYS A 288 -4.67 -20.43 -7.24
C LYS A 288 -6.05 -20.59 -7.87
N TYR A 289 -6.98 -19.71 -7.55
CA TYR A 289 -8.34 -19.72 -8.08
C TYR A 289 -8.35 -19.46 -9.59
N LEU A 290 -7.62 -18.45 -10.05
CA LEU A 290 -7.49 -18.14 -11.47
C LEU A 290 -6.95 -19.35 -12.27
N LYS A 291 -5.89 -20.00 -11.79
CA LYS A 291 -5.30 -21.16 -12.48
C LYS A 291 -6.24 -22.35 -12.55
N LYS A 292 -7.04 -22.56 -11.52
CA LYS A 292 -7.94 -23.70 -11.39
C LYS A 292 -9.21 -23.51 -12.21
N ASP A 293 -9.90 -22.39 -11.99
CA ASP A 293 -11.28 -22.20 -12.46
C ASP A 293 -11.35 -21.29 -13.72
N TYR A 294 -10.28 -20.54 -14.00
CA TYR A 294 -10.18 -19.64 -15.16
C TYR A 294 -8.90 -19.87 -15.98
N PRO A 295 -8.65 -21.09 -16.50
CA PRO A 295 -7.39 -21.43 -17.13
C PRO A 295 -7.07 -20.60 -18.41
N TYR A 296 -8.08 -20.01 -19.05
CA TYR A 296 -7.89 -19.11 -20.20
C TYR A 296 -7.33 -17.74 -19.79
N TYR A 297 -7.42 -17.33 -18.51
CA TYR A 297 -6.83 -16.11 -18.00
C TYR A 297 -5.51 -16.33 -17.24
N LYS A 298 -5.01 -17.57 -17.17
CA LYS A 298 -3.81 -17.91 -16.39
C LYS A 298 -2.57 -17.07 -16.67
N ASN A 299 -2.44 -16.54 -17.89
CA ASN A 299 -1.29 -15.73 -18.30
C ASN A 299 -1.43 -14.24 -17.95
N THR A 300 -2.54 -13.81 -17.34
CA THR A 300 -2.75 -12.40 -16.97
C THR A 300 -1.97 -11.99 -15.72
N LEU A 301 -1.40 -12.96 -14.99
CA LEU A 301 -0.56 -12.72 -13.80
C LEU A 301 0.94 -12.58 -14.12
N SER A 302 1.36 -12.84 -15.34
CA SER A 302 2.77 -12.79 -15.78
C SER A 302 3.23 -11.37 -16.13
#